data_954e3c9b64d488f52d05949a389e22d8
#
_entry.id   954e3c9b64d488f52d05949a389e22d8
#
_cell.length_a   1.000
_cell.length_b   1.000
_cell.length_c   1.000
_cell.angle_alpha   90.00
_cell.angle_beta   90.00
_cell.angle_gamma   90.00
#
_symmetry.space_group_name_H-M   'P 1'
#
loop_
_entity.id
_entity.type
_entity.pdbx_description
1 polymer ?
#
loop_
_entity_poly.entity_id
_entity_poly.type
_entity_poly.pdbx_seq_one_letter_code
_entity_poly.pdbx_strand_id
1 'polypeptide(L)'
;KELLDKAHSMDMHILLDLVPGHTSDTHPWFQEAKKAKKSEFSDRYIFTNCVWEAPSEYRLMCGICERDGNYLVNYFSSQPALNYGFYNVTHPQWQLAHDSDGAKATAEALKDVMRHWLDFGVDGFRVDMADSLVKNDDEKIATSAIWKDVRNMMDKNYPEAALVATLKEPSKTAASIWTFTLTTPETATHVFSDFLKTARI
;
A
#
# COMPACT_ATOMS: atom_id res chain seq x y z
N LYS A 1 0.12 -20.60 10.38
CA LYS A 1 -1.18 -21.29 10.49
C LYS A 1 -1.47 -21.62 11.96
N GLU A 2 -0.56 -22.25 12.67
CA GLU A 2 -0.71 -22.64 14.08
C GLU A 2 -1.12 -21.46 14.98
N LEU A 3 -0.51 -20.28 14.81
CA LEU A 3 -0.88 -19.07 15.54
C LEU A 3 -2.34 -18.66 15.29
N LEU A 4 -2.76 -18.66 14.01
CA LEU A 4 -4.13 -18.30 13.62
C LEU A 4 -5.14 -19.29 14.23
N ASP A 5 -4.88 -20.59 14.09
CA ASP A 5 -5.75 -21.63 14.63
C ASP A 5 -5.89 -21.51 16.15
N LYS A 6 -4.79 -21.16 16.84
CA LYS A 6 -4.80 -20.93 18.28
C LYS A 6 -5.59 -19.68 18.66
N ALA A 7 -5.41 -18.58 17.95
CA ALA A 7 -6.14 -17.32 18.18
C ALA A 7 -7.65 -17.54 17.98
N HIS A 8 -8.03 -18.13 16.85
CA HIS A 8 -9.43 -18.42 16.54
C HIS A 8 -10.07 -19.37 17.58
N SER A 9 -9.32 -20.36 18.11
CA SER A 9 -9.81 -21.23 19.17
C SER A 9 -10.10 -20.49 20.50
N MET A 10 -9.62 -19.27 20.63
CA MET A 10 -9.81 -18.38 21.78
C MET A 10 -10.73 -17.20 21.47
N ASP A 11 -11.46 -17.24 20.36
CA ASP A 11 -12.34 -16.17 19.86
C ASP A 11 -11.59 -14.83 19.65
N MET A 12 -10.32 -14.91 19.17
CA MET A 12 -9.50 -13.76 18.84
C MET A 12 -9.28 -13.66 17.34
N HIS A 13 -9.34 -12.44 16.81
CA HIS A 13 -9.07 -12.13 15.41
C HIS A 13 -7.66 -11.56 15.22
N ILE A 14 -7.01 -11.91 14.11
CA ILE A 14 -5.66 -11.47 13.77
C ILE A 14 -5.70 -10.54 12.57
N LEU A 15 -5.33 -9.27 12.79
CA LEU A 15 -5.07 -8.32 11.72
C LEU A 15 -3.56 -8.23 11.49
N LEU A 16 -3.15 -8.34 10.22
CA LEU A 16 -1.75 -8.11 9.84
C LEU A 16 -1.52 -6.63 9.52
N ASP A 17 -0.32 -6.15 9.85
CA ASP A 17 0.12 -4.84 9.40
C ASP A 17 0.45 -4.88 7.91
N LEU A 18 -0.28 -4.11 7.11
CA LEU A 18 -0.09 -3.97 5.68
C LEU A 18 0.60 -2.65 5.38
N VAL A 19 1.80 -2.72 4.85
CA VAL A 19 2.61 -1.55 4.46
C VAL A 19 2.64 -1.44 2.93
N PRO A 20 1.64 -0.80 2.30
CA PRO A 20 1.49 -0.84 0.86
C PRO A 20 2.38 0.16 0.12
N GLY A 21 2.99 1.12 0.81
CA GLY A 21 3.72 2.22 0.19
C GLY A 21 5.15 1.90 -0.24
N HIS A 22 5.77 0.83 0.27
CA HIS A 22 7.16 0.46 -0.04
C HIS A 22 7.43 -1.02 0.27
N THR A 23 8.58 -1.50 -0.17
CA THR A 23 9.14 -2.78 0.29
C THR A 23 10.47 -2.55 1.00
N SER A 24 11.06 -3.61 1.55
CA SER A 24 12.49 -3.59 1.86
C SER A 24 13.33 -3.47 0.57
N ASP A 25 14.49 -2.85 0.66
CA ASP A 25 15.50 -2.81 -0.40
C ASP A 25 16.07 -4.22 -0.73
N THR A 26 15.94 -5.18 0.19
CA THR A 26 16.29 -6.59 -0.03
C THR A 26 15.18 -7.40 -0.69
N HIS A 27 13.98 -6.83 -0.88
CA HIS A 27 12.87 -7.53 -1.49
C HIS A 27 13.19 -7.98 -2.93
N PRO A 28 12.82 -9.21 -3.34
CA PRO A 28 13.15 -9.71 -4.69
C PRO A 28 12.71 -8.79 -5.82
N TRP A 29 11.54 -8.17 -5.73
CA TRP A 29 11.07 -7.21 -6.74
C TRP A 29 12.02 -6.02 -6.91
N PHE A 30 12.52 -5.46 -5.78
CA PHE A 30 13.45 -4.35 -5.86
C PHE A 30 14.82 -4.79 -6.38
N GLN A 31 15.29 -5.98 -5.97
CA GLN A 31 16.54 -6.53 -6.45
C GLN A 31 16.53 -6.74 -7.98
N GLU A 32 15.37 -7.08 -8.57
CA GLU A 32 15.19 -7.13 -10.02
C GLU A 32 15.02 -5.73 -10.64
N ALA A 33 14.23 -4.85 -10.02
CA ALA A 33 13.97 -3.50 -10.54
C ALA A 33 15.20 -2.62 -10.65
N LYS A 34 16.19 -2.79 -9.77
CA LYS A 34 17.44 -2.01 -9.75
C LYS A 34 18.49 -2.46 -10.78
N LYS A 35 18.29 -3.58 -11.48
CA LYS A 35 19.21 -4.08 -12.51
C LYS A 35 19.18 -3.20 -13.75
N ALA A 36 20.30 -3.15 -14.49
CA ALA A 36 20.40 -2.40 -15.73
C ALA A 36 19.40 -2.87 -16.79
N LYS A 37 19.14 -4.18 -16.85
CA LYS A 37 18.16 -4.76 -17.77
C LYS A 37 16.74 -4.59 -17.22
N LYS A 38 15.84 -4.03 -18.05
CA LYS A 38 14.41 -3.94 -17.71
C LYS A 38 13.78 -5.32 -17.50
N SER A 39 12.93 -5.43 -16.48
CA SER A 39 12.11 -6.59 -16.14
C SER A 39 10.67 -6.15 -15.91
N GLU A 40 9.76 -7.07 -15.65
CA GLU A 40 8.39 -6.80 -15.23
C GLU A 40 8.29 -5.97 -13.92
N PHE A 41 9.37 -5.98 -13.11
CA PHE A 41 9.43 -5.21 -11.85
C PHE A 41 10.02 -3.80 -12.05
N SER A 42 10.51 -3.43 -13.22
CA SER A 42 11.17 -2.14 -13.43
C SER A 42 10.27 -0.94 -13.18
N ASP A 43 8.98 -1.06 -13.46
CA ASP A 43 7.98 -0.02 -13.24
C ASP A 43 7.26 -0.16 -11.89
N ARG A 44 7.58 -1.21 -11.12
CA ARG A 44 7.04 -1.45 -9.77
C ARG A 44 7.54 -0.43 -8.73
N TYR A 45 8.66 0.21 -9.01
CA TYR A 45 9.28 1.24 -8.17
C TYR A 45 9.47 2.53 -8.95
N ILE A 46 9.57 3.64 -8.23
CA ILE A 46 9.73 4.95 -8.84
C ILE A 46 11.22 5.23 -9.00
N PHE A 47 11.67 5.36 -10.25
CA PHE A 47 13.04 5.71 -10.64
C PHE A 47 13.05 6.94 -11.52
N THR A 48 14.06 7.81 -11.37
CA THR A 48 14.39 8.82 -12.39
C THR A 48 15.13 8.19 -13.55
N ASN A 49 15.28 8.90 -14.67
CA ASN A 49 15.96 8.36 -15.86
C ASN A 49 17.47 8.35 -15.76
N CYS A 50 18.03 9.25 -14.95
CA CYS A 50 19.47 9.30 -14.72
C CYS A 50 19.80 9.81 -13.31
N VAL A 51 21.04 9.57 -12.86
CA VAL A 51 21.51 9.95 -11.52
C VAL A 51 21.57 11.47 -11.30
N TRP A 52 21.62 12.26 -12.38
CA TRP A 52 21.62 13.74 -12.31
C TRP A 52 20.21 14.33 -12.20
N GLU A 53 19.17 13.53 -12.45
CA GLU A 53 17.78 13.91 -12.18
C GLU A 53 17.46 13.66 -10.71
N ALA A 54 17.65 14.70 -9.89
CA ALA A 54 17.40 14.65 -8.46
C ALA A 54 16.60 15.89 -8.00
N PRO A 55 15.32 16.04 -8.44
CA PRO A 55 14.49 17.17 -8.01
C PRO A 55 14.29 17.14 -6.50
N SER A 56 14.44 18.34 -5.88
CA SER A 56 14.53 18.51 -4.42
C SER A 56 13.22 18.22 -3.67
N GLU A 57 12.11 18.23 -4.37
CA GLU A 57 10.77 17.89 -3.83
C GLU A 57 10.59 16.42 -3.51
N TYR A 58 11.47 15.55 -4.01
CA TYR A 58 11.44 14.11 -3.78
C TYR A 58 12.63 13.61 -2.97
N ARG A 59 12.38 12.64 -2.12
CA ARG A 59 13.44 11.92 -1.40
C ARG A 59 14.01 10.83 -2.29
N LEU A 60 15.17 11.05 -2.85
CA LEU A 60 15.83 10.19 -3.83
C LEU A 60 17.14 9.62 -3.28
N MET A 61 17.38 8.34 -3.58
CA MET A 61 18.64 7.67 -3.32
C MET A 61 19.42 7.46 -4.61
N CYS A 62 20.68 7.91 -4.59
CA CYS A 62 21.56 7.95 -5.75
C CYS A 62 22.63 6.84 -5.71
N GLY A 63 23.02 6.34 -6.87
CA GLY A 63 24.29 5.63 -7.08
C GLY A 63 24.38 4.20 -6.54
N ILE A 64 23.28 3.57 -6.15
CA ILE A 64 23.29 2.19 -5.60
C ILE A 64 22.56 1.17 -6.47
N CYS A 65 22.13 1.57 -7.66
CA CYS A 65 21.48 0.70 -8.63
C CYS A 65 22.39 0.47 -9.84
N GLU A 66 22.24 -0.68 -10.50
CA GLU A 66 22.94 -0.97 -11.77
C GLU A 66 22.34 -0.16 -12.92
N ARG A 67 21.02 0.14 -12.85
CA ARG A 67 20.37 1.02 -13.82
C ARG A 67 20.74 2.48 -13.56
N ASP A 68 20.82 3.27 -14.62
CA ASP A 68 20.94 4.71 -14.50
C ASP A 68 19.62 5.27 -13.91
N GLY A 69 19.76 6.10 -12.87
CA GLY A 69 18.61 6.68 -12.17
C GLY A 69 18.71 6.61 -10.65
N ASN A 70 17.89 7.43 -10.02
CA ASN A 70 17.71 7.47 -8.57
C ASN A 70 16.37 6.85 -8.23
N TYR A 71 16.27 6.12 -7.11
CA TYR A 71 14.98 5.62 -6.67
C TYR A 71 14.38 6.47 -5.55
N LEU A 72 13.07 6.58 -5.57
CA LEU A 72 12.31 7.30 -4.55
C LEU A 72 12.15 6.42 -3.31
N VAL A 73 12.32 7.03 -2.13
CA VAL A 73 12.12 6.38 -0.84
C VAL A 73 10.98 7.03 -0.07
N ASN A 74 10.31 6.26 0.78
CA ASN A 74 9.29 6.82 1.66
C ASN A 74 9.93 7.51 2.87
N TYR A 75 10.64 6.77 3.74
CA TYR A 75 11.29 7.33 4.94
C TYR A 75 12.78 7.06 4.99
N PHE A 76 13.16 5.79 4.90
CA PHE A 76 14.55 5.35 5.02
C PHE A 76 15.08 4.89 3.66
N SER A 77 16.39 4.92 3.49
CA SER A 77 17.07 4.45 2.28
C SER A 77 16.74 3.00 1.92
N SER A 78 16.43 2.18 2.92
CA SER A 78 16.01 0.78 2.78
C SER A 78 14.53 0.59 2.42
N GLN A 79 13.78 1.67 2.16
CA GLN A 79 12.35 1.64 1.87
C GLN A 79 12.04 2.21 0.49
N PRO A 80 12.42 1.53 -0.60
CA PRO A 80 12.10 1.96 -1.96
C PRO A 80 10.59 2.01 -2.16
N ALA A 81 10.10 3.16 -2.64
CA ALA A 81 8.68 3.42 -2.80
C ALA A 81 8.10 2.61 -3.97
N LEU A 82 6.98 1.93 -3.72
CA LEU A 82 6.18 1.29 -4.74
C LEU A 82 5.49 2.33 -5.62
N ASN A 83 5.38 2.03 -6.92
CA ASN A 83 4.91 2.95 -7.94
C ASN A 83 3.42 2.75 -8.26
N TYR A 84 2.55 3.44 -7.54
CA TYR A 84 1.13 3.55 -7.88
C TYR A 84 0.86 4.72 -8.84
N GLY A 85 1.92 5.31 -9.40
CA GLY A 85 1.86 6.44 -10.31
C GLY A 85 1.70 7.80 -9.63
N PHE A 86 1.55 8.80 -10.48
CA PHE A 86 1.37 10.21 -10.12
C PHE A 86 0.00 10.68 -10.63
N TYR A 87 -0.75 11.36 -9.77
CA TYR A 87 -2.01 11.99 -10.19
C TYR A 87 -1.74 13.19 -11.08
N ASN A 88 -0.91 14.11 -10.62
CA ASN A 88 -0.37 15.21 -11.42
C ASN A 88 1.06 14.87 -11.84
N VAL A 89 1.27 14.60 -13.12
CA VAL A 89 2.59 14.31 -13.69
C VAL A 89 3.32 15.62 -13.97
N THR A 90 4.39 15.88 -13.24
CA THR A 90 5.24 17.09 -13.37
C THR A 90 6.56 16.80 -14.08
N HIS A 91 7.01 15.56 -14.09
CA HIS A 91 8.22 15.08 -14.76
C HIS A 91 7.91 13.90 -15.70
N PRO A 92 7.28 14.14 -16.87
CA PRO A 92 6.76 13.07 -17.73
C PRO A 92 7.83 12.12 -18.28
N GLN A 93 9.11 12.49 -18.19
CA GLN A 93 10.22 11.65 -18.64
C GLN A 93 10.47 10.43 -17.74
N TRP A 94 10.00 10.42 -16.47
CA TRP A 94 10.18 9.30 -15.54
C TRP A 94 8.98 9.03 -14.62
N GLN A 95 8.03 9.95 -14.52
CA GLN A 95 6.82 9.74 -13.75
C GLN A 95 5.78 8.98 -14.57
N LEU A 96 5.27 7.88 -14.04
CA LEU A 96 4.13 7.19 -14.62
C LEU A 96 2.83 7.83 -14.12
N ALA A 97 1.87 8.04 -15.01
CA ALA A 97 0.53 8.42 -14.61
C ALA A 97 -0.13 7.30 -13.78
N HIS A 98 -1.01 7.65 -12.85
CA HIS A 98 -1.69 6.69 -11.96
C HIS A 98 -2.57 5.68 -12.71
N ASP A 99 -3.00 5.99 -13.92
CA ASP A 99 -3.80 5.13 -14.79
C ASP A 99 -2.97 4.34 -15.82
N SER A 100 -1.62 4.43 -15.76
CA SER A 100 -0.72 3.64 -16.58
C SER A 100 -0.74 2.15 -16.21
N ASP A 101 -0.35 1.30 -17.16
CA ASP A 101 -0.30 -0.14 -16.95
C ASP A 101 0.65 -0.54 -15.81
N GLY A 102 1.81 0.14 -15.67
CA GLY A 102 2.76 -0.09 -14.58
C GLY A 102 2.18 0.23 -13.21
N ALA A 103 1.45 1.35 -13.08
CA ALA A 103 0.78 1.75 -11.83
C ALA A 103 -0.36 0.77 -11.48
N LYS A 104 -1.17 0.39 -12.47
CA LYS A 104 -2.24 -0.61 -12.30
C LYS A 104 -1.69 -1.98 -11.89
N ALA A 105 -0.58 -2.42 -12.49
CA ALA A 105 0.07 -3.67 -12.12
C ALA A 105 0.57 -3.65 -10.67
N THR A 106 1.01 -2.50 -10.16
CA THR A 106 1.38 -2.35 -8.75
C THR A 106 0.18 -2.45 -7.83
N ALA A 107 -0.95 -1.81 -8.19
CA ALA A 107 -2.19 -1.92 -7.43
C ALA A 107 -2.76 -3.36 -7.42
N GLU A 108 -2.65 -4.08 -8.55
CA GLU A 108 -3.05 -5.49 -8.61
C GLU A 108 -2.17 -6.37 -7.74
N ALA A 109 -0.85 -6.16 -7.75
CA ALA A 109 0.06 -6.90 -6.88
C ALA A 109 -0.22 -6.68 -5.38
N LEU A 110 -0.67 -5.48 -4.97
CA LEU A 110 -1.15 -5.25 -3.61
C LEU A 110 -2.34 -6.15 -3.29
N LYS A 111 -3.33 -6.25 -4.20
CA LYS A 111 -4.49 -7.12 -4.01
C LYS A 111 -4.09 -8.59 -3.96
N ASP A 112 -3.08 -9.03 -4.73
CA ASP A 112 -2.57 -10.40 -4.69
C ASP A 112 -1.91 -10.72 -3.35
N VAL A 113 -1.13 -9.79 -2.78
CA VAL A 113 -0.58 -9.94 -1.43
C VAL A 113 -1.71 -10.06 -0.40
N MET A 114 -2.76 -9.24 -0.51
CA MET A 114 -3.90 -9.30 0.40
C MET A 114 -4.66 -10.63 0.27
N ARG A 115 -4.95 -11.08 -0.96
CA ARG A 115 -5.59 -12.39 -1.21
C ARG A 115 -4.79 -13.52 -0.59
N HIS A 116 -3.47 -13.54 -0.80
CA HIS A 116 -2.59 -14.58 -0.24
C HIS A 116 -2.77 -14.72 1.28
N TRP A 117 -2.76 -13.61 2.02
CA TRP A 117 -2.89 -13.65 3.47
C TRP A 117 -4.32 -13.95 3.94
N LEU A 118 -5.35 -13.44 3.24
CA LEU A 118 -6.74 -13.75 3.54
C LEU A 118 -7.04 -15.24 3.28
N ASP A 119 -6.53 -15.81 2.18
CA ASP A 119 -6.63 -17.26 1.90
C ASP A 119 -5.85 -18.08 2.94
N PHE A 120 -4.78 -17.54 3.50
CA PHE A 120 -4.05 -18.17 4.59
C PHE A 120 -4.84 -18.17 5.91
N GLY A 121 -5.84 -17.30 6.05
CA GLY A 121 -6.81 -17.27 7.14
C GLY A 121 -6.63 -16.12 8.13
N VAL A 122 -5.99 -15.01 7.75
CA VAL A 122 -6.02 -13.80 8.58
C VAL A 122 -7.39 -13.11 8.48
N ASP A 123 -7.77 -12.39 9.53
CA ASP A 123 -9.09 -11.77 9.64
C ASP A 123 -9.12 -10.35 9.06
N GLY A 124 -7.99 -9.88 8.52
CA GLY A 124 -7.92 -8.58 7.88
C GLY A 124 -6.57 -7.88 8.03
N PHE A 125 -6.58 -6.55 7.80
CA PHE A 125 -5.37 -5.74 7.78
C PHE A 125 -5.53 -4.44 8.54
N ARG A 126 -4.44 -4.03 9.21
CA ARG A 126 -4.18 -2.65 9.59
C ARG A 126 -3.28 -2.04 8.52
N VAL A 127 -3.75 -1.03 7.83
CA VAL A 127 -3.04 -0.42 6.70
C VAL A 127 -2.25 0.78 7.19
N ASP A 128 -0.93 0.73 7.00
CA ASP A 128 -0.05 1.85 7.31
C ASP A 128 -0.02 2.85 6.16
N MET A 129 -0.15 4.16 6.48
CA MET A 129 -0.06 5.27 5.53
C MET A 129 -0.90 5.10 4.26
N ALA A 130 -2.14 4.69 4.43
CA ALA A 130 -3.09 4.41 3.35
C ALA A 130 -3.35 5.59 2.40
N ASP A 131 -3.11 6.83 2.84
CA ASP A 131 -3.36 8.07 2.10
C ASP A 131 -2.22 8.48 1.16
N SER A 132 -1.10 7.74 1.10
CA SER A 132 0.14 8.16 0.44
C SER A 132 0.53 7.33 -0.79
N LEU A 133 -0.36 6.50 -1.32
CA LEU A 133 -0.03 5.56 -2.41
C LEU A 133 0.30 6.29 -3.71
N VAL A 134 -0.65 7.03 -4.26
CA VAL A 134 -0.46 7.80 -5.49
C VAL A 134 0.23 9.12 -5.13
N LYS A 135 1.26 9.48 -5.91
CA LYS A 135 2.03 10.70 -5.67
C LYS A 135 1.35 11.91 -6.34
N ASN A 136 1.59 13.11 -5.81
CA ASN A 136 0.97 14.36 -6.29
C ASN A 136 -0.57 14.28 -6.39
N ASP A 137 -1.20 13.55 -5.44
CA ASP A 137 -2.64 13.33 -5.32
C ASP A 137 -3.14 13.99 -4.02
N ASP A 138 -3.16 15.32 -3.99
CA ASP A 138 -3.47 16.10 -2.78
C ASP A 138 -4.90 15.82 -2.29
N GLU A 139 -5.85 15.73 -3.22
CA GLU A 139 -7.27 15.44 -2.98
C GLU A 139 -7.56 13.96 -2.73
N LYS A 140 -6.56 13.09 -2.83
CA LYS A 140 -6.65 11.63 -2.65
C LYS A 140 -7.64 10.94 -3.59
N ILE A 141 -7.85 11.50 -4.77
CA ILE A 141 -8.83 10.97 -5.76
C ILE A 141 -8.40 9.59 -6.26
N ALA A 142 -7.17 9.49 -6.77
CA ALA A 142 -6.65 8.23 -7.32
C ALA A 142 -6.33 7.21 -6.21
N THR A 143 -5.76 7.65 -5.10
CA THR A 143 -5.54 6.82 -3.92
C THR A 143 -6.85 6.23 -3.40
N SER A 144 -7.90 7.04 -3.35
CA SER A 144 -9.25 6.60 -2.96
C SER A 144 -9.85 5.58 -3.91
N ALA A 145 -9.60 5.74 -5.21
CA ALA A 145 -10.06 4.79 -6.21
C ALA A 145 -9.41 3.40 -6.04
N ILE A 146 -8.10 3.35 -5.73
CA ILE A 146 -7.40 2.10 -5.42
C ILE A 146 -8.05 1.40 -4.21
N TRP A 147 -8.30 2.13 -3.11
CA TRP A 147 -8.90 1.54 -1.92
C TRP A 147 -10.35 1.10 -2.13
N LYS A 148 -11.13 1.81 -2.95
CA LYS A 148 -12.47 1.34 -3.34
C LYS A 148 -12.41 0.03 -4.09
N ASP A 149 -11.46 -0.12 -5.01
CA ASP A 149 -11.27 -1.36 -5.76
C ASP A 149 -10.81 -2.52 -4.84
N VAL A 150 -9.89 -2.25 -3.90
CA VAL A 150 -9.52 -3.20 -2.84
C VAL A 150 -10.76 -3.60 -2.02
N ARG A 151 -11.59 -2.64 -1.57
CA ARG A 151 -12.79 -2.95 -0.79
C ARG A 151 -13.78 -3.80 -1.59
N ASN A 152 -14.02 -3.47 -2.86
CA ASN A 152 -14.87 -4.27 -3.74
C ASN A 152 -14.38 -5.72 -3.87
N MET A 153 -13.07 -5.92 -3.98
CA MET A 153 -12.46 -7.25 -4.02
C MET A 153 -12.68 -8.00 -2.70
N MET A 154 -12.52 -7.33 -1.56
CA MET A 154 -12.74 -7.91 -0.23
C MET A 154 -14.22 -8.23 -0.01
N ASP A 155 -15.14 -7.31 -0.30
CA ASP A 155 -16.59 -7.53 -0.14
C ASP A 155 -17.09 -8.73 -0.94
N LYS A 156 -16.51 -8.94 -2.12
CA LYS A 156 -16.90 -10.06 -2.99
C LYS A 156 -16.38 -11.41 -2.51
N ASN A 157 -15.14 -11.46 -2.00
CA ASN A 157 -14.44 -12.72 -1.76
C ASN A 157 -14.18 -13.00 -0.27
N TYR A 158 -14.14 -11.96 0.56
CA TYR A 158 -13.78 -12.02 1.99
C TYR A 158 -14.66 -11.05 2.79
N PRO A 159 -15.99 -11.21 2.78
CA PRO A 159 -16.92 -10.22 3.35
C PRO A 159 -16.72 -9.97 4.85
N GLU A 160 -16.21 -10.95 5.58
CA GLU A 160 -15.94 -10.85 7.03
C GLU A 160 -14.59 -10.19 7.35
N ALA A 161 -13.73 -9.97 6.33
CA ALA A 161 -12.39 -9.46 6.59
C ALA A 161 -12.39 -7.95 6.88
N ALA A 162 -11.70 -7.56 7.95
CA ALA A 162 -11.55 -6.17 8.37
C ALA A 162 -10.43 -5.44 7.62
N LEU A 163 -10.65 -4.14 7.38
CA LEU A 163 -9.63 -3.24 6.84
C LEU A 163 -9.63 -1.96 7.68
N VAL A 164 -8.56 -1.73 8.44
CA VAL A 164 -8.39 -0.57 9.34
C VAL A 164 -7.22 0.26 8.85
N ALA A 165 -7.42 1.54 8.56
CA ALA A 165 -6.36 2.42 8.11
C ALA A 165 -5.87 3.39 9.19
N THR A 166 -4.56 3.65 9.17
CA THR A 166 -4.00 4.83 9.84
C THR A 166 -3.83 5.95 8.84
N LEU A 167 -4.42 7.09 9.14
CA LEU A 167 -4.34 8.31 8.34
C LEU A 167 -3.48 9.33 9.08
N LYS A 168 -2.68 10.08 8.35
CA LYS A 168 -1.86 11.15 8.93
C LYS A 168 -2.74 12.31 9.39
N GLU A 169 -3.79 12.62 8.62
CA GLU A 169 -4.86 13.55 8.98
C GLU A 169 -6.19 13.09 8.38
N PRO A 170 -7.32 13.21 9.09
CA PRO A 170 -8.62 12.89 8.52
C PRO A 170 -9.03 13.99 7.53
N SER A 171 -8.73 13.81 6.25
CA SER A 171 -9.34 14.63 5.20
C SER A 171 -10.83 14.28 5.10
N LYS A 172 -11.68 15.26 4.71
CA LYS A 172 -13.13 15.01 4.52
C LYS A 172 -13.39 13.87 3.52
N THR A 173 -12.51 13.72 2.52
CA THR A 173 -12.58 12.67 1.50
C THR A 173 -12.15 11.31 2.06
N ALA A 174 -11.11 11.27 2.88
CA ALA A 174 -10.67 10.04 3.56
C ALA A 174 -11.74 9.50 4.51
N ALA A 175 -12.40 10.36 5.28
CA ALA A 175 -13.49 9.93 6.17
C ALA A 175 -14.61 9.20 5.41
N SER A 176 -14.93 9.63 4.19
CA SER A 176 -15.94 8.95 3.36
C SER A 176 -15.51 7.57 2.86
N ILE A 177 -14.20 7.32 2.70
CA ILE A 177 -13.66 6.03 2.26
C ILE A 177 -13.66 5.02 3.40
N TRP A 178 -13.38 5.48 4.61
CA TRP A 178 -13.18 4.63 5.78
C TRP A 178 -14.46 4.41 6.59
N THR A 179 -15.50 5.20 6.37
CA THR A 179 -16.84 4.95 6.95
C THR A 179 -17.48 3.66 6.41
N PHE A 180 -16.98 3.13 5.27
CA PHE A 180 -17.45 1.87 4.69
C PHE A 180 -16.70 0.61 5.20
N THR A 181 -15.75 0.75 6.10
CA THR A 181 -14.89 -0.36 6.54
C THR A 181 -15.52 -1.20 7.66
N LEU A 182 -16.65 -0.78 8.18
CA LEU A 182 -17.38 -1.46 9.24
C LEU A 182 -18.75 -1.93 8.71
N THR A 183 -18.77 -2.84 7.76
CA THR A 183 -20.02 -3.34 7.18
C THR A 183 -20.26 -4.81 7.45
N THR A 184 -20.50 -5.11 8.69
CA THR A 184 -21.73 -5.74 9.13
C THR A 184 -22.17 -4.99 10.39
N PRO A 185 -23.43 -4.54 10.52
CA PRO A 185 -23.85 -3.67 11.63
C PRO A 185 -23.71 -4.30 13.03
N GLU A 186 -23.58 -5.62 13.11
CA GLU A 186 -23.53 -6.33 14.39
C GLU A 186 -22.11 -6.70 14.85
N THR A 187 -21.22 -7.16 13.95
CA THR A 187 -19.86 -7.60 14.32
C THR A 187 -18.87 -6.44 14.47
N ALA A 188 -18.98 -5.42 13.62
CA ALA A 188 -18.09 -4.26 13.65
C ALA A 188 -18.17 -3.45 14.94
N THR A 189 -19.36 -3.34 15.53
CA THR A 189 -19.57 -2.57 16.76
C THR A 189 -18.89 -3.24 17.96
N HIS A 190 -18.84 -4.58 17.99
CA HIS A 190 -18.19 -5.32 19.09
C HIS A 190 -16.66 -5.29 18.95
N VAL A 191 -16.09 -5.57 17.78
CA VAL A 191 -14.63 -5.60 17.55
C VAL A 191 -14.01 -4.23 17.81
N PHE A 192 -14.62 -3.14 17.34
CA PHE A 192 -14.10 -1.79 17.55
C PHE A 192 -14.29 -1.29 18.99
N SER A 193 -15.42 -1.59 19.62
CA SER A 193 -15.68 -1.28 21.02
C SER A 193 -14.71 -1.98 21.96
N ASP A 194 -14.38 -3.23 21.70
CA ASP A 194 -13.46 -4.00 22.53
C ASP A 194 -12.00 -3.64 22.28
N PHE A 195 -11.62 -3.30 21.03
CA PHE A 195 -10.30 -2.73 20.71
C PHE A 195 -10.06 -1.39 21.41
N LEU A 196 -11.06 -0.48 21.43
CA LEU A 196 -10.94 0.80 22.15
C LEU A 196 -10.93 0.63 23.68
N LYS A 197 -11.54 -0.40 24.23
CA LYS A 197 -11.46 -0.72 25.66
C LYS A 197 -10.11 -1.29 26.06
N THR A 198 -9.47 -2.06 25.18
CA THR A 198 -8.17 -2.71 25.42
C THR A 198 -6.99 -1.75 25.15
N ALA A 199 -7.17 -0.73 24.33
CA ALA A 199 -6.17 0.30 24.01
C ALA A 199 -6.05 1.43 25.05
N ARG A 200 -6.68 1.30 26.23
CA ARG A 200 -6.42 2.16 27.38
C ARG A 200 -5.27 1.57 28.23
N ILE A 201 -4.06 1.85 27.80
CA ILE A 201 -2.87 1.89 28.67
C ILE A 201 -2.26 3.28 28.51
#